data_89ef7bdd2a2721096f13371720154e36
#
_entry.id   89ef7bdd2a2721096f13371720154e36
#
_cell.length_a   1.000
_cell.length_b   1.000
_cell.length_c   1.000
_cell.angle_alpha   90.00
_cell.angle_beta   90.00
_cell.angle_gamma   90.00
#
_symmetry.space_group_name_H-M   'P 1'
#
loop_
_entity.id
_entity.type
_entity.pdbx_description
1 polymer ?
#
loop_
_entity_poly.entity_id
_entity_poly.type
_entity_poly.pdbx_seq_one_letter_code
_entity_poly.pdbx_strand_id
1 'polypeptide(L)'
;MKKQTLLISLLTLIISVGPLTGQTISKVGTSAANFLKIPVDAIGTARGEAVVTGFDDPASMYYNPSTLALISKPSTHFSYVDWYEGISINHAAIAIPLTSYGVLGVNLVSMNSGQMEITTELDQDGTGDFFDVGALQLGLAFARSLTDHFMIGANAKVLRESIMNSHAQGFALDIGGRYITPWKGLILGFSISNFGTKMQMTGDDLLTTNDPDPLNSGNNDIINAYYATDRFDIPLRMVIGSSWQMIDTPLLGIALEADGVFPSDNEAWMNIGIDAAIANSLLHVSAGANHIFLSENDPQLSVGGGLSYRIIGGVILRADYAIQSHTYFGYNEHFSISLKY
;
A
#
# COMPACT_ATOMS: atom_id res chain seq x y z
N MET A 1 -33.73 -16.25 -20.25
CA MET A 1 -32.83 -16.40 -21.41
C MET A 1 -32.16 -15.10 -21.84
N LYS A 2 -32.83 -13.99 -22.12
CA LYS A 2 -32.19 -12.73 -22.59
C LYS A 2 -31.17 -12.11 -21.61
N LYS A 3 -31.32 -12.27 -20.29
CA LYS A 3 -30.37 -11.73 -19.29
C LYS A 3 -29.08 -12.55 -19.18
N GLN A 4 -29.14 -13.87 -19.39
CA GLN A 4 -27.95 -14.74 -19.38
C GLN A 4 -27.11 -14.53 -20.65
N THR A 5 -27.75 -14.31 -21.80
CA THR A 5 -27.04 -14.03 -23.07
C THR A 5 -26.30 -12.68 -23.00
N LEU A 6 -26.85 -11.66 -22.30
CA LEU A 6 -26.19 -10.38 -22.12
C LEU A 6 -24.95 -10.46 -21.22
N LEU A 7 -25.00 -11.32 -20.18
CA LEU A 7 -23.87 -11.53 -19.27
C LEU A 7 -22.72 -12.26 -19.97
N ILE A 8 -23.05 -13.25 -20.80
CA ILE A 8 -22.04 -14.02 -21.57
C ILE A 8 -21.42 -13.11 -22.65
N SER A 9 -22.18 -12.24 -23.30
CA SER A 9 -21.63 -11.30 -24.29
C SER A 9 -20.78 -10.20 -23.66
N LEU A 10 -21.08 -9.78 -22.42
CA LEU A 10 -20.24 -8.84 -21.69
C LEU A 10 -18.93 -9.48 -21.22
N LEU A 11 -18.97 -10.74 -20.79
CA LEU A 11 -17.80 -11.52 -20.40
C LEU A 11 -16.88 -11.80 -21.59
N THR A 12 -17.44 -12.10 -22.77
CA THR A 12 -16.67 -12.31 -24.01
C THR A 12 -16.06 -11.02 -24.55
N LEU A 13 -16.68 -9.87 -24.34
CA LEU A 13 -16.14 -8.57 -24.74
C LEU A 13 -14.90 -8.19 -23.91
N ILE A 14 -14.86 -8.55 -22.63
CA ILE A 14 -13.71 -8.31 -21.72
C ILE A 14 -12.52 -9.19 -22.11
N ILE A 15 -12.77 -10.40 -22.62
CA ILE A 15 -11.71 -11.37 -23.02
C ILE A 15 -11.10 -11.01 -24.39
N SER A 16 -11.79 -10.22 -25.22
CA SER A 16 -11.33 -9.87 -26.58
C SER A 16 -10.45 -8.63 -26.67
N VAL A 17 -10.14 -7.95 -25.57
CA VAL A 17 -9.11 -6.91 -25.54
C VAL A 17 -7.76 -7.62 -25.53
N GLY A 18 -7.27 -7.97 -26.71
CA GLY A 18 -5.91 -8.47 -26.89
C GLY A 18 -4.88 -7.45 -26.35
N PRO A 19 -3.69 -7.89 -25.96
CA PRO A 19 -2.66 -6.98 -25.43
C PRO A 19 -2.37 -5.92 -26.49
N LEU A 20 -2.63 -4.66 -26.16
CA LEU A 20 -2.11 -3.51 -26.91
C LEU A 20 -0.59 -3.52 -26.67
N THR A 21 0.15 -4.18 -27.54
CA THR A 21 1.62 -4.17 -27.54
C THR A 21 2.10 -2.81 -28.05
N GLY A 22 1.97 -1.78 -27.23
CA GLY A 22 2.81 -0.60 -27.32
C GLY A 22 4.17 -0.93 -26.71
N GLN A 23 5.28 -0.50 -27.31
CA GLN A 23 6.56 -0.53 -26.60
C GLN A 23 6.45 0.39 -25.39
N THR A 24 6.19 -0.19 -24.24
CA THR A 24 6.21 0.52 -22.97
C THR A 24 7.67 0.65 -22.54
N ILE A 25 8.18 1.88 -22.49
CA ILE A 25 9.44 2.14 -21.82
C ILE A 25 9.21 1.81 -20.35
N SER A 26 9.90 0.79 -19.83
CA SER A 26 9.87 0.46 -18.41
C SER A 26 10.41 1.64 -17.60
N LYS A 27 9.59 2.13 -16.66
CA LYS A 27 9.96 3.17 -15.71
C LYS A 27 10.28 2.59 -14.32
N VAL A 28 10.45 1.29 -14.22
CA VAL A 28 10.78 0.59 -12.97
C VAL A 28 12.05 1.18 -12.37
N GLY A 29 12.01 1.51 -11.07
CA GLY A 29 13.15 2.08 -10.36
C GLY A 29 13.35 3.60 -10.54
N THR A 30 12.45 4.30 -11.23
CA THR A 30 12.56 5.75 -11.48
C THR A 30 11.68 6.62 -10.59
N SER A 31 11.01 6.04 -9.59
CA SER A 31 10.18 6.75 -8.62
C SER A 31 10.86 6.87 -7.26
N ALA A 32 10.60 7.96 -6.53
CA ALA A 32 10.87 8.09 -5.11
C ALA A 32 9.79 7.38 -4.28
N ALA A 33 9.98 7.29 -2.96
CA ALA A 33 9.01 6.75 -2.02
C ALA A 33 8.49 5.35 -2.39
N ASN A 34 9.37 4.46 -2.85
CA ASN A 34 9.00 3.10 -3.25
C ASN A 34 8.40 2.26 -2.12
N PHE A 35 8.63 2.59 -0.85
CA PHE A 35 8.01 1.94 0.30
C PHE A 35 6.47 2.02 0.29
N LEU A 36 5.88 3.00 -0.42
CA LEU A 36 4.43 3.13 -0.60
C LEU A 36 3.79 2.03 -1.47
N LYS A 37 4.60 1.19 -2.10
CA LYS A 37 4.13 0.04 -2.90
C LYS A 37 3.99 -1.23 -2.09
N ILE A 38 4.57 -1.25 -0.88
CA ILE A 38 4.61 -2.44 -0.02
C ILE A 38 3.29 -2.54 0.75
N PRO A 39 2.66 -3.72 0.80
CA PRO A 39 1.47 -3.92 1.61
C PRO A 39 1.81 -3.80 3.11
N VAL A 40 0.96 -3.10 3.86
CA VAL A 40 1.28 -2.70 5.24
C VAL A 40 0.59 -3.53 6.30
N ASP A 41 -0.29 -4.46 5.94
CA ASP A 41 -1.10 -5.23 6.89
C ASP A 41 -1.35 -6.67 6.45
N ALA A 42 -1.66 -7.55 7.42
CA ALA A 42 -1.91 -8.96 7.17
C ALA A 42 -3.24 -9.22 6.43
N ILE A 43 -4.27 -8.37 6.64
CA ILE A 43 -5.60 -8.59 6.06
C ILE A 43 -5.57 -8.37 4.55
N GLY A 44 -4.98 -7.26 4.11
CA GLY A 44 -4.84 -6.93 2.69
C GLY A 44 -3.89 -7.88 1.97
N THR A 45 -2.76 -8.21 2.61
CA THR A 45 -1.78 -9.15 2.05
C THR A 45 -2.37 -10.53 1.85
N ALA A 46 -3.08 -11.08 2.86
CA ALA A 46 -3.71 -12.40 2.76
C ALA A 46 -4.66 -12.54 1.57
N ARG A 47 -5.31 -11.43 1.15
CA ARG A 47 -6.22 -11.34 0.03
C ARG A 47 -5.54 -10.99 -1.30
N GLY A 48 -4.21 -11.13 -1.38
CA GLY A 48 -3.45 -10.78 -2.59
C GLY A 48 -3.54 -9.30 -2.96
N GLU A 49 -3.73 -8.41 -2.00
CA GLU A 49 -3.95 -6.97 -2.19
C GLU A 49 -5.18 -6.61 -3.07
N ALA A 50 -6.11 -7.55 -3.29
CA ALA A 50 -7.36 -7.31 -4.00
C ALA A 50 -8.40 -6.69 -3.07
N VAL A 51 -8.13 -5.51 -2.51
CA VAL A 51 -8.88 -4.91 -1.40
C VAL A 51 -9.35 -3.48 -1.66
N VAL A 52 -9.43 -3.04 -2.90
CA VAL A 52 -9.87 -1.67 -3.22
C VAL A 52 -11.32 -1.40 -2.79
N THR A 53 -12.16 -2.43 -2.66
CA THR A 53 -13.51 -2.33 -2.10
C THR A 53 -13.53 -2.21 -0.58
N GLY A 54 -12.40 -2.48 0.09
CA GLY A 54 -12.16 -2.31 1.51
C GLY A 54 -12.70 -3.40 2.41
N PHE A 55 -12.30 -3.30 3.65
CA PHE A 55 -12.70 -4.15 4.77
C PHE A 55 -12.93 -3.30 6.03
N ASP A 56 -13.67 -3.81 7.01
CA ASP A 56 -14.07 -3.08 8.24
C ASP A 56 -12.91 -3.02 9.25
N ASP A 57 -11.84 -2.32 8.86
CA ASP A 57 -10.64 -2.08 9.67
C ASP A 57 -9.97 -0.76 9.25
N PRO A 58 -9.38 0.02 10.19
CA PRO A 58 -8.67 1.26 9.85
C PRO A 58 -7.57 1.10 8.81
N ALA A 59 -6.89 -0.04 8.73
CA ALA A 59 -5.84 -0.30 7.73
C ALA A 59 -6.34 -0.17 6.29
N SER A 60 -7.64 -0.40 6.05
CA SER A 60 -8.22 -0.32 4.70
C SER A 60 -8.09 1.06 4.06
N MET A 61 -7.93 2.15 4.86
CA MET A 61 -7.71 3.50 4.33
C MET A 61 -6.40 3.65 3.54
N TYR A 62 -5.41 2.78 3.79
CA TYR A 62 -4.16 2.77 3.04
C TYR A 62 -4.37 2.41 1.57
N TYR A 63 -5.29 1.50 1.29
CA TYR A 63 -5.63 1.02 -0.06
C TYR A 63 -6.69 1.92 -0.73
N ASN A 64 -7.70 2.33 0.05
CA ASN A 64 -8.80 3.17 -0.44
C ASN A 64 -9.37 4.02 0.72
N PRO A 65 -9.16 5.33 0.74
CA PRO A 65 -9.62 6.16 1.85
C PRO A 65 -11.15 6.18 2.04
N SER A 66 -11.95 5.88 1.00
CA SER A 66 -13.41 5.83 1.11
C SER A 66 -13.93 4.74 2.05
N THR A 67 -13.11 3.70 2.27
CA THR A 67 -13.45 2.54 3.09
C THR A 67 -13.51 2.86 4.58
N LEU A 68 -12.93 3.97 5.02
CA LEU A 68 -13.14 4.50 6.37
C LEU A 68 -14.61 4.70 6.70
N ALA A 69 -15.46 5.00 5.70
CA ALA A 69 -16.90 5.15 5.92
C ALA A 69 -17.61 3.85 6.35
N LEU A 70 -16.94 2.69 6.30
CA LEU A 70 -17.42 1.42 6.85
C LEU A 70 -17.29 1.37 8.38
N ILE A 71 -16.39 2.15 8.95
CA ILE A 71 -16.07 2.13 10.38
C ILE A 71 -17.19 2.79 11.16
N SER A 72 -17.91 2.01 11.94
CA SER A 72 -19.05 2.48 12.73
C SER A 72 -18.72 2.80 14.20
N LYS A 73 -17.56 2.36 14.69
CA LYS A 73 -17.08 2.55 16.05
C LYS A 73 -15.61 2.98 16.04
N PRO A 74 -15.14 3.73 17.06
CA PRO A 74 -13.71 4.03 17.16
C PRO A 74 -12.90 2.75 17.09
N SER A 75 -11.87 2.76 16.26
CA SER A 75 -11.06 1.58 15.98
C SER A 75 -9.59 1.96 15.83
N THR A 76 -8.72 1.07 16.28
CA THR A 76 -7.28 1.20 16.12
C THR A 76 -6.73 -0.05 15.46
N HIS A 77 -5.68 0.14 14.68
CA HIS A 77 -4.95 -0.93 14.01
C HIS A 77 -3.46 -0.73 14.20
N PHE A 78 -2.73 -1.80 14.36
CA PHE A 78 -1.28 -1.85 14.34
C PHE A 78 -0.83 -3.09 13.57
N SER A 79 0.17 -2.94 12.72
CA SER A 79 0.79 -4.06 12.01
C SER A 79 2.30 -3.92 11.93
N TYR A 80 2.94 -5.09 11.86
CA TYR A 80 4.36 -5.29 11.65
C TYR A 80 4.56 -6.20 10.46
N VAL A 81 5.42 -5.79 9.53
CA VAL A 81 5.80 -6.57 8.36
C VAL A 81 7.29 -6.86 8.47
N ASP A 82 7.63 -8.14 8.49
CA ASP A 82 8.99 -8.62 8.30
C ASP A 82 9.23 -8.76 6.79
N TRP A 83 9.85 -7.71 6.24
CA TRP A 83 10.14 -7.65 4.81
C TRP A 83 11.47 -8.36 4.54
N TYR A 84 11.95 -8.32 3.32
CA TYR A 84 13.20 -8.99 2.92
C TYR A 84 14.43 -8.30 3.51
N GLU A 85 15.53 -9.06 3.72
CA GLU A 85 16.86 -8.56 4.08
C GLU A 85 16.87 -7.68 5.35
N GLY A 86 16.05 -8.01 6.34
CA GLY A 86 15.99 -7.28 7.61
C GLY A 86 15.28 -5.93 7.55
N ILE A 87 14.64 -5.59 6.42
CA ILE A 87 13.77 -4.43 6.32
C ILE A 87 12.48 -4.71 7.09
N SER A 88 12.08 -3.80 7.94
CA SER A 88 10.83 -3.87 8.68
C SER A 88 9.90 -2.70 8.36
N ILE A 89 8.60 -2.96 8.34
CA ILE A 89 7.59 -1.93 8.14
C ILE A 89 6.59 -2.01 9.27
N ASN A 90 6.34 -0.86 9.89
CA ASN A 90 5.32 -0.71 10.91
C ASN A 90 4.22 0.19 10.37
N HIS A 91 2.98 -0.20 10.58
CA HIS A 91 1.81 0.61 10.27
C HIS A 91 0.94 0.76 11.51
N ALA A 92 0.49 1.97 11.76
CA ALA A 92 -0.49 2.29 12.80
C ALA A 92 -1.61 3.12 12.20
N ALA A 93 -2.86 2.79 12.53
CA ALA A 93 -4.02 3.53 12.05
C ALA A 93 -5.09 3.67 13.12
N ILE A 94 -5.76 4.81 13.13
CA ILE A 94 -6.87 5.13 14.01
C ILE A 94 -8.02 5.66 13.16
N ALA A 95 -9.23 5.20 13.42
CA ALA A 95 -10.45 5.70 12.79
C ALA A 95 -11.47 6.12 13.87
N ILE A 96 -12.01 7.32 13.73
CA ILE A 96 -12.95 7.91 14.67
C ILE A 96 -14.19 8.35 13.90
N PRO A 97 -15.33 7.65 14.06
CA PRO A 97 -16.60 8.10 13.50
C PRO A 97 -17.06 9.42 14.15
N LEU A 98 -17.40 10.41 13.31
CA LEU A 98 -17.90 11.73 13.71
C LEU A 98 -19.42 11.80 13.53
N THR A 99 -20.13 10.83 14.05
CA THR A 99 -21.60 10.71 13.97
C THR A 99 -22.10 10.81 12.52
N SER A 100 -22.85 11.83 12.15
CA SER A 100 -23.41 12.03 10.81
C SER A 100 -22.48 12.72 9.81
N TYR A 101 -21.35 13.24 10.26
CA TYR A 101 -20.43 13.98 9.38
C TYR A 101 -19.55 13.08 8.52
N GLY A 102 -19.17 11.93 9.04
CA GLY A 102 -18.26 10.97 8.38
C GLY A 102 -17.30 10.33 9.38
N VAL A 103 -16.19 9.81 8.88
CA VAL A 103 -15.14 9.17 9.67
C VAL A 103 -13.81 9.87 9.43
N LEU A 104 -13.15 10.25 10.51
CA LEU A 104 -11.78 10.79 10.48
C LEU A 104 -10.80 9.65 10.72
N GLY A 105 -9.73 9.60 9.94
CA GLY A 105 -8.65 8.63 10.07
C GLY A 105 -7.29 9.29 10.17
N VAL A 106 -6.41 8.68 10.94
CA VAL A 106 -4.97 9.00 10.95
C VAL A 106 -4.21 7.71 10.71
N ASN A 107 -3.21 7.75 9.85
CA ASN A 107 -2.34 6.60 9.60
C ASN A 107 -0.87 7.02 9.58
N LEU A 108 -0.03 6.10 10.02
CA LEU A 108 1.42 6.22 10.07
C LEU A 108 2.03 4.95 9.49
N VAL A 109 2.91 5.10 8.52
CA VAL A 109 3.75 4.01 8.01
C VAL A 109 5.20 4.38 8.24
N SER A 110 5.97 3.48 8.81
CA SER A 110 7.41 3.64 9.04
C SER A 110 8.14 2.41 8.52
N MET A 111 9.12 2.62 7.66
CA MET A 111 10.04 1.59 7.16
C MET A 111 11.44 1.86 7.73
N ASN A 112 12.14 0.78 8.10
CA ASN A 112 13.53 0.82 8.53
C ASN A 112 14.29 -0.34 7.89
N SER A 113 15.45 -0.07 7.32
CA SER A 113 16.30 -1.07 6.66
C SER A 113 17.20 -1.86 7.62
N GLY A 114 17.18 -1.54 8.91
CA GLY A 114 18.23 -1.99 9.82
C GLY A 114 19.54 -1.25 9.59
N GLN A 115 20.53 -1.58 10.42
CA GLN A 115 21.86 -0.97 10.35
C GLN A 115 22.72 -1.66 9.27
N MET A 116 23.36 -0.86 8.44
CA MET A 116 24.32 -1.29 7.42
C MET A 116 25.68 -0.68 7.72
N GLU A 117 26.74 -1.47 7.63
CA GLU A 117 28.09 -1.00 7.87
C GLU A 117 28.60 -0.14 6.72
N ILE A 118 29.28 0.96 7.05
CA ILE A 118 29.90 1.85 6.06
C ILE A 118 31.19 1.21 5.58
N THR A 119 31.31 1.06 4.27
CA THR A 119 32.54 0.60 3.60
C THR A 119 33.14 1.72 2.76
N THR A 120 34.46 1.74 2.64
CA THR A 120 35.20 2.70 1.82
C THR A 120 36.16 1.97 0.89
N GLU A 121 36.80 2.70 -0.04
CA GLU A 121 37.83 2.12 -0.88
C GLU A 121 39.05 1.60 -0.09
N LEU A 122 39.31 2.18 1.08
CA LEU A 122 40.44 1.81 1.95
C LEU A 122 40.04 0.73 2.95
N ASP A 123 38.78 0.75 3.44
CA ASP A 123 38.25 -0.18 4.45
C ASP A 123 37.06 -0.95 3.85
N GLN A 124 37.37 -1.89 2.96
CA GLN A 124 36.36 -2.66 2.18
C GLN A 124 35.59 -3.67 3.08
N ASP A 125 36.20 -4.09 4.20
CA ASP A 125 35.60 -5.01 5.17
C ASP A 125 34.72 -4.28 6.22
N GLY A 126 34.64 -2.93 6.16
CA GLY A 126 33.88 -2.07 7.05
C GLY A 126 34.73 -1.08 7.84
N THR A 127 34.19 0.10 8.10
CA THR A 127 34.84 1.16 8.89
C THR A 127 34.56 1.03 10.38
N GLY A 128 33.59 0.19 10.78
CA GLY A 128 33.05 0.11 12.13
C GLY A 128 31.94 1.15 12.41
N ASP A 129 31.67 2.04 11.47
CA ASP A 129 30.53 2.96 11.53
C ASP A 129 29.33 2.38 10.76
N PHE A 130 28.11 2.77 11.18
CA PHE A 130 26.87 2.23 10.64
C PHE A 130 25.96 3.36 10.18
N PHE A 131 25.14 3.07 9.18
CA PHE A 131 24.05 3.93 8.73
C PHE A 131 22.76 3.14 8.58
N ASP A 132 21.62 3.82 8.51
CA ASP A 132 20.31 3.23 8.24
C ASP A 132 19.59 4.01 7.14
N VAL A 133 18.64 3.32 6.50
CA VAL A 133 17.69 3.91 5.56
C VAL A 133 16.31 3.84 6.19
N GLY A 134 15.65 4.99 6.30
CA GLY A 134 14.32 5.10 6.88
C GLY A 134 13.34 5.78 5.94
N ALA A 135 12.08 5.40 6.03
CA ALA A 135 11.00 6.11 5.37
C ALA A 135 9.81 6.27 6.31
N LEU A 136 9.11 7.39 6.20
CA LEU A 136 7.99 7.75 7.03
C LEU A 136 6.86 8.34 6.18
N GLN A 137 5.64 7.85 6.40
CA GLN A 137 4.40 8.46 5.91
C GLN A 137 3.51 8.79 7.09
N LEU A 138 3.01 10.01 7.14
CA LEU A 138 1.92 10.43 8.03
C LEU A 138 0.75 10.87 7.18
N GLY A 139 -0.43 10.28 7.39
CA GLY A 139 -1.65 10.55 6.64
C GLY A 139 -2.80 11.00 7.53
N LEU A 140 -3.58 11.96 7.02
CA LEU A 140 -4.85 12.40 7.59
C LEU A 140 -5.96 12.14 6.57
N ALA A 141 -6.88 11.25 6.91
CA ALA A 141 -7.93 10.79 6.04
C ALA A 141 -9.31 11.21 6.53
N PHE A 142 -10.20 11.42 5.60
CA PHE A 142 -11.62 11.64 5.87
C PHE A 142 -12.47 10.91 4.83
N ALA A 143 -13.53 10.25 5.31
CA ALA A 143 -14.49 9.60 4.44
C ALA A 143 -15.93 9.82 4.90
N ARG A 144 -16.84 9.75 3.93
CA ARG A 144 -18.26 9.92 4.18
C ARG A 144 -19.09 9.08 3.21
N SER A 145 -20.18 8.51 3.71
CA SER A 145 -21.26 7.99 2.86
C SER A 145 -22.09 9.17 2.35
N LEU A 146 -22.11 9.36 1.02
CA LEU A 146 -22.93 10.39 0.37
C LEU A 146 -24.37 9.90 0.21
N THR A 147 -24.51 8.60 -0.03
CA THR A 147 -25.80 7.88 -0.07
C THR A 147 -25.62 6.53 0.61
N ASP A 148 -26.71 5.77 0.76
CA ASP A 148 -26.65 4.39 1.28
C ASP A 148 -25.81 3.45 0.41
N HIS A 149 -25.55 3.84 -0.82
CA HIS A 149 -24.83 3.02 -1.81
C HIS A 149 -23.45 3.58 -2.20
N PHE A 150 -23.16 4.85 -1.94
CA PHE A 150 -21.94 5.48 -2.42
C PHE A 150 -21.16 6.18 -1.29
N MET A 151 -19.90 5.79 -1.17
CA MET A 151 -18.94 6.33 -0.23
C MET A 151 -17.78 6.98 -0.97
N ILE A 152 -17.27 8.08 -0.42
CA ILE A 152 -16.09 8.78 -0.94
C ILE A 152 -15.16 9.11 0.22
N GLY A 153 -13.87 9.15 -0.07
CA GLY A 153 -12.84 9.53 0.91
C GLY A 153 -11.61 10.12 0.25
N ALA A 154 -10.85 10.83 1.08
CA ALA A 154 -9.56 11.38 0.72
C ALA A 154 -8.58 11.19 1.87
N ASN A 155 -7.27 11.12 1.56
CA ASN A 155 -6.18 10.98 2.52
C ASN A 155 -5.03 11.90 2.09
N ALA A 156 -4.69 12.91 2.88
CA ALA A 156 -3.55 13.80 2.65
C ALA A 156 -2.33 13.25 3.42
N LYS A 157 -1.20 13.12 2.73
CA LYS A 157 0.01 12.47 3.25
C LYS A 157 1.22 13.40 3.20
N VAL A 158 2.03 13.35 4.25
CA VAL A 158 3.39 13.86 4.28
C VAL A 158 4.34 12.66 4.22
N LEU A 159 5.34 12.75 3.37
CA LEU A 159 6.32 11.70 3.12
C LEU A 159 7.72 12.19 3.44
N ARG A 160 8.53 11.33 4.02
CA ARG A 160 9.96 11.56 4.23
C ARG A 160 10.72 10.26 4.01
N GLU A 161 11.80 10.35 3.27
CA GLU A 161 12.82 9.31 3.16
C GLU A 161 14.14 9.87 3.67
N SER A 162 14.92 9.07 4.36
CA SER A 162 16.24 9.45 4.87
C SER A 162 17.25 8.34 4.62
N ILE A 163 18.45 8.73 4.25
CA ILE A 163 19.62 7.88 4.11
C ILE A 163 20.75 8.61 4.81
N MET A 164 21.26 8.04 5.89
CA MET A 164 22.33 8.65 6.70
C MET A 164 21.97 10.11 7.09
N ASN A 165 22.70 11.13 6.61
CA ASN A 165 22.46 12.55 6.90
C ASN A 165 21.69 13.28 5.78
N SER A 166 21.21 12.54 4.78
CA SER A 166 20.45 13.08 3.65
C SER A 166 18.98 12.68 3.73
N HIS A 167 18.09 13.53 3.23
CA HIS A 167 16.65 13.25 3.26
C HIS A 167 15.92 13.85 2.04
N ALA A 168 14.80 13.24 1.71
CA ALA A 168 13.83 13.75 0.75
C ALA A 168 12.45 13.89 1.40
N GLN A 169 11.68 14.90 1.02
CA GLN A 169 10.33 15.13 1.53
C GLN A 169 9.35 15.36 0.40
N GLY A 170 8.10 14.96 0.62
CA GLY A 170 7.04 15.16 -0.34
C GLY A 170 5.66 15.19 0.31
N PHE A 171 4.68 15.63 -0.48
CA PHE A 171 3.27 15.61 -0.13
C PHE A 171 2.51 14.79 -1.17
N ALA A 172 1.52 14.03 -0.73
CA ALA A 172 0.65 13.27 -1.62
C ALA A 172 -0.81 13.32 -1.15
N LEU A 173 -1.71 13.10 -2.09
CA LEU A 173 -3.14 13.00 -1.88
C LEU A 173 -3.63 11.67 -2.45
N ASP A 174 -4.46 10.97 -1.71
CA ASP A 174 -5.22 9.84 -2.20
C ASP A 174 -6.70 10.20 -2.25
N ILE A 175 -7.40 9.69 -3.25
CA ILE A 175 -8.85 9.83 -3.40
C ILE A 175 -9.39 8.45 -3.71
N GLY A 176 -10.54 8.12 -3.10
CA GLY A 176 -11.18 6.85 -3.36
C GLY A 176 -12.68 6.90 -3.29
N GLY A 177 -13.30 5.89 -3.87
CA GLY A 177 -14.74 5.70 -3.85
C GLY A 177 -15.11 4.23 -3.77
N ARG A 178 -16.28 3.98 -3.21
CA ARG A 178 -16.88 2.65 -3.05
C ARG A 178 -18.36 2.73 -3.37
N TYR A 179 -18.84 1.81 -4.19
CA TYR A 179 -20.22 1.75 -4.65
C TYR A 179 -20.83 0.36 -4.42
N ILE A 180 -21.92 0.31 -3.65
CA ILE A 180 -22.71 -0.90 -3.45
C ILE A 180 -23.73 -0.98 -4.60
N THR A 181 -23.54 -1.94 -5.49
CA THR A 181 -24.41 -2.07 -6.66
C THR A 181 -25.80 -2.61 -6.29
N PRO A 182 -26.81 -2.38 -7.15
CA PRO A 182 -28.13 -3.03 -6.98
C PRO A 182 -28.08 -4.57 -7.13
N TRP A 183 -27.00 -5.12 -7.67
CA TRP A 183 -26.81 -6.55 -7.81
C TRP A 183 -26.36 -7.13 -6.48
N LYS A 184 -27.09 -8.11 -5.99
CA LYS A 184 -26.88 -8.68 -4.66
C LYS A 184 -25.42 -9.15 -4.48
N GLY A 185 -24.77 -8.56 -3.48
CA GLY A 185 -23.43 -8.93 -3.05
C GLY A 185 -22.29 -8.33 -3.88
N LEU A 186 -22.54 -7.61 -4.98
CA LEU A 186 -21.50 -7.00 -5.79
C LEU A 186 -21.21 -5.55 -5.34
N ILE A 187 -19.95 -5.28 -5.07
CA ILE A 187 -19.43 -3.97 -4.66
C ILE A 187 -18.33 -3.58 -5.64
N LEU A 188 -18.30 -2.31 -6.03
CA LEU A 188 -17.23 -1.74 -6.86
C LEU A 188 -16.41 -0.75 -6.03
N GLY A 189 -15.11 -0.72 -6.28
CA GLY A 189 -14.18 0.20 -5.65
C GLY A 189 -13.25 0.84 -6.68
N PHE A 190 -12.82 2.07 -6.39
CA PHE A 190 -11.74 2.71 -7.10
C PHE A 190 -10.90 3.55 -6.15
N SER A 191 -9.62 3.66 -6.44
CA SER A 191 -8.68 4.50 -5.70
C SER A 191 -7.63 5.07 -6.64
N ILE A 192 -7.27 6.34 -6.42
CA ILE A 192 -6.08 6.98 -6.99
C ILE A 192 -5.22 7.36 -5.79
N SER A 193 -4.04 6.77 -5.70
CA SER A 193 -3.14 6.95 -4.57
C SER A 193 -1.84 7.61 -5.02
N ASN A 194 -1.23 8.36 -4.09
CA ASN A 194 0.08 8.97 -4.26
C ASN A 194 0.13 10.05 -5.37
N PHE A 195 -0.98 10.79 -5.58
CA PHE A 195 -0.94 11.98 -6.42
C PHE A 195 -0.24 13.10 -5.65
N GLY A 196 1.00 13.44 -6.01
CA GLY A 196 1.78 14.34 -5.16
C GLY A 196 2.93 15.07 -5.84
N THR A 197 3.77 15.68 -5.00
CA THR A 197 4.94 16.44 -5.42
C THR A 197 6.10 15.52 -5.75
N LYS A 198 7.03 16.00 -6.58
CA LYS A 198 8.32 15.31 -6.75
C LYS A 198 9.15 15.44 -5.47
N MET A 199 9.93 14.41 -5.17
CA MET A 199 10.89 14.39 -4.07
C MET A 199 12.31 14.53 -4.60
N GLN A 200 13.15 15.21 -3.82
CA GLN A 200 14.57 15.42 -4.12
C GLN A 200 15.39 15.14 -2.86
N MET A 201 16.43 14.33 -2.99
CA MET A 201 17.36 14.07 -1.90
C MET A 201 18.25 15.31 -1.69
N THR A 202 18.36 15.74 -0.43
CA THR A 202 19.21 16.87 0.02
C THR A 202 19.81 16.51 1.36
N GLY A 203 21.00 17.01 1.67
CA GLY A 203 21.65 16.76 2.97
C GLY A 203 23.16 16.86 2.92
N ASP A 204 23.77 16.63 4.07
CA ASP A 204 25.20 16.86 4.26
C ASP A 204 26.08 15.81 3.54
N ASP A 205 25.54 14.63 3.26
CA ASP A 205 26.26 13.58 2.49
C ASP A 205 26.50 13.96 1.01
N LEU A 206 25.83 15.02 0.54
CA LEU A 206 26.01 15.58 -0.79
C LEU A 206 27.05 16.69 -0.84
N LEU A 207 27.65 17.06 0.32
CA LEU A 207 28.68 18.08 0.39
C LEU A 207 29.96 17.59 -0.27
N THR A 208 30.53 18.43 -1.11
CA THR A 208 31.82 18.19 -1.78
C THR A 208 32.61 19.48 -1.83
N THR A 209 33.84 19.42 -2.28
CA THR A 209 34.65 20.60 -2.58
C THR A 209 34.90 20.71 -4.08
N ASN A 210 34.90 21.91 -4.58
CA ASN A 210 35.18 22.20 -5.98
C ASN A 210 36.22 23.31 -6.12
N ASP A 211 37.18 23.09 -6.98
CA ASP A 211 38.09 24.14 -7.47
C ASP A 211 37.53 24.74 -8.77
N PRO A 212 37.08 26.02 -8.76
CA PRO A 212 36.47 26.62 -9.93
C PRO A 212 37.46 26.97 -11.03
N ASP A 213 38.77 26.99 -10.72
CA ASP A 213 39.84 27.33 -11.68
C ASP A 213 41.14 26.51 -11.43
N PRO A 214 41.12 25.19 -11.74
CA PRO A 214 42.22 24.28 -11.44
C PRO A 214 43.50 24.55 -12.24
N LEU A 215 43.47 25.49 -13.20
CA LEU A 215 44.61 25.86 -14.01
C LEU A 215 45.43 27.03 -13.43
N ASN A 216 44.87 27.78 -12.49
CA ASN A 216 45.51 28.94 -11.86
C ASN A 216 45.80 28.66 -10.38
N SER A 217 47.05 28.71 -9.97
CA SER A 217 47.45 28.62 -8.56
C SER A 217 47.24 29.95 -7.87
N GLY A 218 46.76 29.93 -6.61
CA GLY A 218 46.56 31.10 -5.76
C GLY A 218 45.12 31.60 -5.64
N ASN A 219 44.16 30.95 -6.26
CA ASN A 219 42.72 31.06 -6.00
C ASN A 219 42.32 30.17 -4.81
N ASN A 220 41.04 30.27 -4.36
CA ASN A 220 40.49 29.36 -3.38
C ASN A 220 40.12 28.02 -4.10
N ASP A 221 40.92 26.99 -3.85
CA ASP A 221 40.79 25.65 -4.43
C ASP A 221 39.80 24.74 -3.64
N ILE A 222 39.27 25.22 -2.50
CA ILE A 222 38.36 24.48 -1.62
C ILE A 222 37.09 25.29 -1.41
N ILE A 223 36.24 25.33 -2.42
CA ILE A 223 34.90 25.93 -2.29
C ILE A 223 33.89 24.81 -2.02
N ASN A 224 33.11 24.95 -0.95
CA ASN A 224 32.03 24.03 -0.65
C ASN A 224 31.01 24.01 -1.80
N ALA A 225 30.72 22.86 -2.32
CA ALA A 225 29.72 22.58 -3.35
C ALA A 225 28.84 21.42 -2.93
N TYR A 226 27.67 21.30 -3.53
CA TYR A 226 26.78 20.16 -3.31
C TYR A 226 26.55 19.44 -4.64
N TYR A 227 26.55 18.11 -4.60
CA TYR A 227 26.05 17.32 -5.73
C TYR A 227 24.58 17.64 -5.95
N ALA A 228 24.24 18.02 -7.19
CA ALA A 228 22.85 18.25 -7.57
C ALA A 228 22.18 16.89 -7.82
N THR A 229 21.14 16.60 -7.05
CA THR A 229 20.31 15.42 -7.24
C THR A 229 19.08 15.75 -8.11
N ASP A 230 18.58 14.77 -8.83
CA ASP A 230 17.36 14.91 -9.61
C ASP A 230 16.11 14.82 -8.74
N ARG A 231 14.99 15.26 -9.32
CA ARG A 231 13.66 15.19 -8.70
C ARG A 231 12.89 14.02 -9.29
N PHE A 232 12.45 13.10 -8.45
CA PHE A 232 11.70 11.91 -8.84
C PHE A 232 10.23 12.01 -8.45
N ASP A 233 9.36 11.50 -9.31
CA ASP A 233 7.93 11.43 -9.03
C ASP A 233 7.65 10.37 -7.96
N ILE A 234 6.59 10.58 -7.16
CA ILE A 234 6.04 9.58 -6.26
C ILE A 234 5.26 8.55 -7.10
N PRO A 235 5.23 7.24 -6.70
CA PRO A 235 4.60 6.19 -7.49
C PRO A 235 3.07 6.33 -7.49
N LEU A 236 2.52 7.13 -8.41
CA LEU A 236 1.09 7.26 -8.62
C LEU A 236 0.50 5.90 -9.00
N ARG A 237 -0.58 5.49 -8.31
CA ARG A 237 -1.26 4.22 -8.54
C ARG A 237 -2.76 4.44 -8.65
N MET A 238 -3.37 3.95 -9.73
CA MET A 238 -4.81 3.85 -9.87
C MET A 238 -5.23 2.39 -9.72
N VAL A 239 -6.26 2.15 -8.94
CA VAL A 239 -6.83 0.80 -8.74
C VAL A 239 -8.33 0.85 -8.98
N ILE A 240 -8.84 -0.11 -9.73
CA ILE A 240 -10.26 -0.31 -9.96
C ILE A 240 -10.56 -1.79 -9.74
N GLY A 241 -11.57 -2.08 -8.93
CA GLY A 241 -11.87 -3.46 -8.64
C GLY A 241 -13.28 -3.70 -8.13
N SER A 242 -13.53 -4.96 -7.81
CA SER A 242 -14.82 -5.43 -7.34
C SER A 242 -14.67 -6.51 -6.28
N SER A 243 -15.63 -6.56 -5.39
CA SER A 243 -15.83 -7.65 -4.44
C SER A 243 -17.24 -8.22 -4.60
N TRP A 244 -17.33 -9.52 -4.65
CA TRP A 244 -18.61 -10.22 -4.73
C TRP A 244 -18.83 -11.15 -3.54
N GLN A 245 -19.78 -10.78 -2.67
CA GLN A 245 -20.21 -11.61 -1.56
C GLN A 245 -21.07 -12.75 -2.08
N MET A 246 -20.45 -13.92 -2.27
CA MET A 246 -21.13 -15.12 -2.80
C MET A 246 -22.03 -15.77 -1.76
N ILE A 247 -21.53 -15.87 -0.53
CA ILE A 247 -22.24 -16.45 0.61
C ILE A 247 -22.20 -15.43 1.75
N ASP A 248 -23.35 -15.15 2.32
CA ASP A 248 -23.51 -14.23 3.45
C ASP A 248 -24.50 -14.85 4.44
N THR A 249 -23.97 -15.72 5.29
CA THR A 249 -24.71 -16.35 6.39
C THR A 249 -23.94 -16.15 7.70
N PRO A 250 -24.59 -16.22 8.88
CA PRO A 250 -23.87 -16.11 10.14
C PRO A 250 -22.80 -17.18 10.35
N LEU A 251 -22.99 -18.36 9.78
CA LEU A 251 -22.03 -19.46 9.93
C LEU A 251 -20.86 -19.37 8.95
N LEU A 252 -21.11 -18.87 7.74
CA LEU A 252 -20.14 -18.81 6.65
C LEU A 252 -20.41 -17.62 5.75
N GLY A 253 -19.43 -16.75 5.60
CA GLY A 253 -19.35 -15.69 4.58
C GLY A 253 -18.24 -16.03 3.61
N ILE A 254 -18.45 -15.89 2.30
CA ILE A 254 -17.41 -16.04 1.27
C ILE A 254 -17.50 -14.85 0.32
N ALA A 255 -16.39 -14.14 0.17
CA ALA A 255 -16.21 -13.06 -0.79
C ALA A 255 -15.11 -13.40 -1.79
N LEU A 256 -15.33 -13.06 -3.06
CA LEU A 256 -14.31 -13.06 -4.12
C LEU A 256 -13.98 -11.60 -4.47
N GLU A 257 -12.71 -11.32 -4.65
CA GLU A 257 -12.19 -9.98 -4.90
C GLU A 257 -11.28 -9.98 -6.11
N ALA A 258 -11.35 -8.90 -6.90
CA ALA A 258 -10.50 -8.73 -8.08
C ALA A 258 -10.26 -7.24 -8.33
N ASP A 259 -8.99 -6.86 -8.43
CA ASP A 259 -8.53 -5.50 -8.64
C ASP A 259 -7.59 -5.43 -9.84
N GLY A 260 -7.83 -4.45 -10.75
CA GLY A 260 -6.89 -4.03 -11.77
C GLY A 260 -6.05 -2.88 -11.25
N VAL A 261 -4.74 -3.01 -11.29
CA VAL A 261 -3.78 -2.04 -10.77
C VAL A 261 -3.03 -1.39 -11.93
N PHE A 262 -3.00 -0.06 -11.96
CA PHE A 262 -2.41 0.76 -13.02
C PHE A 262 -1.42 1.75 -12.39
N PRO A 263 -0.15 1.36 -12.20
CA PRO A 263 0.88 2.24 -11.67
C PRO A 263 1.45 3.16 -12.77
N SER A 264 2.03 4.29 -12.37
CA SER A 264 2.71 5.22 -13.30
C SER A 264 4.13 4.77 -13.68
N ASP A 265 4.71 3.90 -12.90
CA ASP A 265 6.14 3.50 -12.98
C ASP A 265 6.34 2.01 -13.27
N ASN A 266 5.27 1.29 -13.58
CA ASN A 266 5.33 -0.12 -13.99
C ASN A 266 4.18 -0.45 -14.95
N GLU A 267 4.17 -1.67 -15.48
CA GLU A 267 3.07 -2.23 -16.25
C GLU A 267 1.84 -2.48 -15.36
N ALA A 268 0.67 -2.53 -15.97
CA ALA A 268 -0.56 -2.88 -15.26
C ALA A 268 -0.61 -4.37 -14.93
N TRP A 269 -1.19 -4.69 -13.77
CA TRP A 269 -1.40 -6.07 -13.34
C TRP A 269 -2.77 -6.25 -12.70
N MET A 270 -3.10 -7.49 -12.37
CA MET A 270 -4.32 -7.86 -11.70
C MET A 270 -4.01 -8.53 -10.36
N ASN A 271 -4.82 -8.22 -9.36
CA ASN A 271 -4.84 -8.90 -8.07
C ASN A 271 -6.16 -9.67 -7.93
N ILE A 272 -6.13 -10.83 -7.32
CA ILE A 272 -7.32 -11.62 -6.98
C ILE A 272 -7.23 -12.12 -5.54
N GLY A 273 -8.39 -12.21 -4.90
CA GLY A 273 -8.48 -12.66 -3.51
C GLY A 273 -9.77 -13.44 -3.22
N ILE A 274 -9.70 -14.26 -2.22
CA ILE A 274 -10.84 -14.91 -1.60
C ILE A 274 -10.74 -14.75 -0.09
N ASP A 275 -11.85 -14.38 0.54
CA ASP A 275 -11.98 -14.28 2.00
C ASP A 275 -13.13 -15.15 2.48
N ALA A 276 -12.88 -15.96 3.49
CA ALA A 276 -13.86 -16.80 4.15
C ALA A 276 -13.97 -16.39 5.63
N ALA A 277 -15.13 -15.87 6.02
CA ALA A 277 -15.49 -15.55 7.40
C ALA A 277 -16.34 -16.68 8.00
N ILE A 278 -15.93 -17.24 9.11
CA ILE A 278 -16.52 -18.44 9.72
C ILE A 278 -17.01 -18.10 11.13
N ALA A 279 -18.13 -18.72 11.55
CA ALA A 279 -18.69 -18.64 12.90
C ALA A 279 -18.90 -17.19 13.39
N ASN A 280 -19.74 -16.42 12.70
CA ASN A 280 -19.99 -14.99 12.95
C ASN A 280 -18.69 -14.13 12.90
N SER A 281 -17.83 -14.40 11.93
CA SER A 281 -16.54 -13.72 11.75
C SER A 281 -15.57 -13.90 12.93
N LEU A 282 -15.72 -14.99 13.70
CA LEU A 282 -14.74 -15.36 14.72
C LEU A 282 -13.41 -15.74 14.09
N LEU A 283 -13.46 -16.51 13.00
CA LEU A 283 -12.29 -16.95 12.22
C LEU A 283 -12.38 -16.39 10.79
N HIS A 284 -11.29 -15.85 10.30
CA HIS A 284 -11.10 -15.47 8.91
C HIS A 284 -9.99 -16.31 8.30
N VAL A 285 -10.19 -16.77 7.07
CA VAL A 285 -9.16 -17.43 6.26
C VAL A 285 -9.21 -16.82 4.89
N SER A 286 -8.07 -16.33 4.41
CA SER A 286 -7.98 -15.66 3.13
C SER A 286 -6.80 -16.21 2.32
N ALA A 287 -6.96 -16.20 1.01
CA ALA A 287 -5.89 -16.49 0.07
C ALA A 287 -5.99 -15.56 -1.13
N GLY A 288 -4.87 -15.28 -1.77
CA GLY A 288 -4.85 -14.41 -2.93
C GLY A 288 -3.59 -14.52 -3.75
N ALA A 289 -3.61 -13.81 -4.87
CA ALA A 289 -2.45 -13.67 -5.75
C ALA A 289 -2.42 -12.23 -6.28
N ASN A 290 -1.26 -11.62 -6.28
CA ASN A 290 -1.02 -10.32 -6.88
C ASN A 290 -0.03 -10.41 -8.04
N HIS A 291 0.17 -9.29 -8.75
CA HIS A 291 1.06 -9.19 -9.92
C HIS A 291 0.73 -10.18 -11.06
N ILE A 292 -0.54 -10.60 -11.17
CA ILE A 292 -1.01 -11.46 -12.27
C ILE A 292 -0.94 -10.66 -13.57
N PHE A 293 -0.38 -11.25 -14.63
CA PHE A 293 -0.14 -10.68 -15.96
C PHE A 293 1.00 -9.65 -16.02
N LEU A 294 1.79 -9.46 -14.97
CA LEU A 294 3.01 -8.67 -15.05
C LEU A 294 4.09 -9.47 -15.80
N SER A 295 4.65 -8.88 -16.88
CA SER A 295 5.44 -9.64 -17.88
C SER A 295 6.78 -10.17 -17.37
N GLU A 296 7.36 -9.57 -16.33
CA GLU A 296 8.70 -9.95 -15.84
C GLU A 296 8.68 -10.60 -14.45
N ASN A 297 7.51 -10.76 -13.84
CA ASN A 297 7.39 -11.32 -12.50
C ASN A 297 6.37 -12.46 -12.45
N ASP A 298 6.69 -13.52 -11.72
CA ASP A 298 5.71 -14.53 -11.35
C ASP A 298 4.68 -13.96 -10.37
N PRO A 299 3.41 -14.40 -10.45
CA PRO A 299 2.42 -14.01 -9.47
C PRO A 299 2.86 -14.37 -8.06
N GLN A 300 2.76 -13.41 -7.13
CA GLN A 300 3.04 -13.65 -5.73
C GLN A 300 1.79 -14.22 -5.06
N LEU A 301 1.92 -15.37 -4.44
CA LEU A 301 0.84 -16.03 -3.72
C LEU A 301 0.86 -15.63 -2.25
N SER A 302 -0.30 -15.37 -1.70
CA SER A 302 -0.48 -15.04 -0.29
C SER A 302 -1.57 -15.89 0.34
N VAL A 303 -1.39 -16.19 1.60
CA VAL A 303 -2.38 -16.86 2.44
C VAL A 303 -2.28 -16.29 3.86
N GLY A 304 -3.42 -16.22 4.52
CA GLY A 304 -3.46 -15.74 5.89
C GLY A 304 -4.76 -16.08 6.59
N GLY A 305 -4.82 -15.71 7.85
CA GLY A 305 -5.99 -15.89 8.67
C GLY A 305 -5.99 -15.01 9.89
N GLY A 306 -7.14 -14.84 10.50
CA GLY A 306 -7.31 -14.00 11.67
C GLY A 306 -8.39 -14.52 12.61
N LEU A 307 -8.25 -14.14 13.86
CA LEU A 307 -9.21 -14.43 14.93
C LEU A 307 -9.76 -13.13 15.47
N SER A 308 -11.09 -13.02 15.54
CA SER A 308 -11.79 -11.89 16.12
C SER A 308 -12.49 -12.33 17.40
N TYR A 309 -12.12 -11.76 18.54
CA TYR A 309 -12.69 -12.11 19.84
C TYR A 309 -13.32 -10.90 20.52
N ARG A 310 -14.57 -11.06 20.97
CA ARG A 310 -15.27 -10.02 21.73
C ARG A 310 -14.89 -10.10 23.19
N ILE A 311 -14.22 -9.05 23.70
CA ILE A 311 -13.82 -8.93 25.11
C ILE A 311 -14.97 -8.34 25.93
N ILE A 312 -14.86 -8.42 27.26
CA ILE A 312 -15.77 -7.78 28.21
C ILE A 312 -15.83 -6.27 27.93
N GLY A 313 -17.04 -5.70 27.95
CA GLY A 313 -17.26 -4.29 27.58
C GLY A 313 -17.59 -4.03 26.11
N GLY A 314 -17.66 -5.07 25.28
CA GLY A 314 -18.07 -4.97 23.87
C GLY A 314 -16.95 -4.60 22.90
N VAL A 315 -15.71 -4.51 23.39
CA VAL A 315 -14.52 -4.32 22.56
C VAL A 315 -14.23 -5.60 21.77
N ILE A 316 -13.95 -5.46 20.49
CA ILE A 316 -13.53 -6.58 19.62
C ILE A 316 -12.02 -6.44 19.40
N LEU A 317 -11.29 -7.49 19.80
CA LEU A 317 -9.89 -7.68 19.47
C LEU A 317 -9.81 -8.60 18.25
N ARG A 318 -9.07 -8.20 17.25
CA ARG A 318 -8.74 -9.02 16.07
C ARG A 318 -7.23 -9.13 15.96
N ALA A 319 -6.74 -10.34 15.69
CA ALA A 319 -5.35 -10.61 15.38
C ALA A 319 -5.28 -11.40 14.07
N ASP A 320 -4.46 -10.95 13.14
CA ASP A 320 -4.31 -11.53 11.81
C ASP A 320 -2.83 -11.81 11.54
N TYR A 321 -2.58 -12.87 10.78
CA TYR A 321 -1.29 -13.26 10.25
C TYR A 321 -1.41 -13.60 8.78
N ALA A 322 -0.44 -13.17 7.99
CA ALA A 322 -0.33 -13.53 6.58
C ALA A 322 1.11 -13.79 6.18
N ILE A 323 1.26 -14.65 5.21
CA ILE A 323 2.52 -14.94 4.54
C ILE A 323 2.34 -14.73 3.03
N GLN A 324 3.31 -14.09 2.40
CA GLN A 324 3.33 -13.83 0.97
C GLN A 324 4.62 -14.39 0.38
N SER A 325 4.51 -15.14 -0.71
CA SER A 325 5.66 -15.70 -1.41
C SER A 325 6.26 -14.69 -2.40
N HIS A 326 7.58 -14.74 -2.57
CA HIS A 326 8.28 -13.99 -3.61
C HIS A 326 9.29 -14.90 -4.28
N THR A 327 9.36 -14.86 -5.61
CA THR A 327 10.16 -15.78 -6.42
C THR A 327 11.64 -15.80 -6.04
N TYR A 328 12.22 -14.66 -5.67
CA TYR A 328 13.67 -14.54 -5.42
C TYR A 328 14.03 -14.43 -3.94
N PHE A 329 13.14 -13.89 -3.09
CA PHE A 329 13.45 -13.56 -1.69
C PHE A 329 12.78 -14.49 -0.67
N GLY A 330 12.06 -15.53 -1.14
CA GLY A 330 11.37 -16.47 -0.26
C GLY A 330 10.02 -15.95 0.20
N TYR A 331 9.85 -15.71 1.50
CA TYR A 331 8.58 -15.30 2.09
C TYR A 331 8.75 -14.05 2.94
N ASN A 332 7.74 -13.19 2.94
CA ASN A 332 7.57 -12.16 3.94
C ASN A 332 6.39 -12.48 4.86
N GLU A 333 6.43 -11.93 6.07
CA GLU A 333 5.45 -12.20 7.12
C GLU A 333 4.80 -10.92 7.59
N HIS A 334 3.48 -10.96 7.75
CA HIS A 334 2.67 -9.83 8.18
C HIS A 334 1.90 -10.19 9.44
N PHE A 335 1.99 -9.35 10.44
CA PHE A 335 1.25 -9.47 11.70
C PHE A 335 0.39 -8.23 11.89
N SER A 336 -0.87 -8.39 12.27
CA SER A 336 -1.76 -7.27 12.52
C SER A 336 -2.59 -7.49 13.77
N ILE A 337 -2.84 -6.42 14.51
CA ILE A 337 -3.73 -6.39 15.67
C ILE A 337 -4.64 -5.19 15.54
N SER A 338 -5.94 -5.40 15.71
CA SER A 338 -6.96 -4.35 15.66
C SER A 338 -7.85 -4.39 16.89
N LEU A 339 -8.25 -3.21 17.35
CA LEU A 339 -9.23 -3.03 18.43
C LEU A 339 -10.39 -2.18 17.92
N LYS A 340 -11.61 -2.63 18.15
CA LYS A 340 -12.86 -1.92 17.84
C LYS A 340 -13.67 -1.77 19.11
N TYR A 341 -13.90 -0.51 19.53
CA TYR A 341 -14.48 -0.14 20.81
C TYR A 341 -16.02 -0.07 20.83
#